data_0a0cc19aed086bc42aa741618023116e
#
_entry.id   0a0cc19aed086bc42aa741618023116e
#
_cell.length_a   1.000
_cell.length_b   1.000
_cell.length_c   1.000
_cell.angle_alpha   90.00
_cell.angle_beta   90.00
_cell.angle_gamma   90.00
#
_symmetry.space_group_name_H-M   'P 1'
#
loop_
_entity.id
_entity.type
_entity.pdbx_description
1 polymer ?
#
loop_
_entity_poly.entity_id
_entity_poly.type
_entity_poly.pdbx_seq_one_letter_code
_entity_poly.pdbx_strand_id
1 'polypeptide(L)'
;MNKQQIYHFLNDRHIDFEITEHEAVFNMTELGRVDVPYPGRDAKNLFVRDDKKQNYYLITVKGNKRVDLKAFKKEHGTRHLSFASADDLLDLMKLTPGAVTPLGLLSSDPAKIQFFLDQDFLDTDSKEKGAGIIGVHPCDNTATVWLKTTDLIKLIKEHGNPTTIINLDSNTAFHFTHNTAL
;
A
#
# COMPACT_ATOMS: atom_id res chain seq x y z
N MET A 1 -4.92 -13.96 7.47
CA MET A 1 -4.92 -13.58 8.92
C MET A 1 -6.03 -12.58 9.16
N ASN A 2 -6.67 -12.64 10.34
CA ASN A 2 -7.59 -11.60 10.80
C ASN A 2 -6.83 -10.56 11.67
N LYS A 3 -7.54 -9.51 12.14
CA LYS A 3 -6.97 -8.41 12.94
C LYS A 3 -6.16 -8.90 14.14
N GLN A 4 -6.69 -9.80 14.95
CA GLN A 4 -6.00 -10.32 16.14
C GLN A 4 -4.78 -11.17 15.78
N GLN A 5 -4.86 -11.95 14.72
CA GLN A 5 -3.73 -12.73 14.23
C GLN A 5 -2.58 -11.84 13.71
N ILE A 6 -2.90 -10.69 13.10
CA ILE A 6 -1.89 -9.69 12.72
C ILE A 6 -1.19 -9.13 13.96
N TYR A 7 -1.94 -8.75 15.01
CA TYR A 7 -1.33 -8.23 16.23
C TYR A 7 -0.40 -9.26 16.91
N HIS A 8 -0.84 -10.51 17.01
CA HIS A 8 0.02 -11.59 17.52
C HIS A 8 1.27 -11.79 16.66
N PHE A 9 1.11 -11.83 15.35
CA PHE A 9 2.22 -12.00 14.41
C PHE A 9 3.28 -10.90 14.55
N LEU A 10 2.87 -9.64 14.68
CA LEU A 10 3.79 -8.51 14.86
C LEU A 10 4.51 -8.60 16.22
N ASN A 11 3.78 -8.92 17.30
CA ASN A 11 4.37 -9.11 18.63
C ASN A 11 5.39 -10.26 18.66
N ASP A 12 5.08 -11.41 18.06
CA ASP A 12 5.97 -12.59 17.99
C ASP A 12 7.25 -12.28 17.21
N ARG A 13 7.19 -11.33 16.27
CA ARG A 13 8.33 -10.84 15.49
C ARG A 13 9.07 -9.69 16.16
N HIS A 14 8.66 -9.27 17.35
CA HIS A 14 9.20 -8.10 18.08
C HIS A 14 9.19 -6.83 17.25
N ILE A 15 8.14 -6.63 16.45
CA ILE A 15 7.91 -5.39 15.69
C ILE A 15 7.17 -4.41 16.59
N ASP A 16 7.73 -3.22 16.75
CA ASP A 16 7.06 -2.12 17.46
C ASP A 16 5.93 -1.57 16.59
N PHE A 17 4.74 -1.45 17.15
CA PHE A 17 3.59 -0.85 16.47
C PHE A 17 2.62 -0.19 17.45
N GLU A 18 1.85 0.76 16.95
CA GLU A 18 0.73 1.38 17.65
C GLU A 18 -0.58 1.02 16.93
N ILE A 19 -1.70 1.06 17.65
CA ILE A 19 -3.03 0.76 17.11
C ILE A 19 -3.93 1.97 17.31
N THR A 20 -4.65 2.36 16.26
CA THR A 20 -5.80 3.25 16.34
C THR A 20 -7.04 2.45 15.96
N GLU A 21 -7.93 2.22 16.91
CA GLU A 21 -9.25 1.64 16.65
C GLU A 21 -10.20 2.76 16.19
N HIS A 22 -11.05 2.46 15.23
CA HIS A 22 -12.02 3.40 14.66
C HIS A 22 -13.23 2.66 14.10
N GLU A 23 -14.29 3.38 13.75
CA GLU A 23 -15.40 2.82 12.98
C GLU A 23 -14.90 2.36 11.59
N ALA A 24 -15.65 1.44 10.97
CA ALA A 24 -15.30 0.95 9.64
C ALA A 24 -15.18 2.10 8.65
N VAL A 25 -14.01 2.22 7.99
CA VAL A 25 -13.73 3.21 6.96
C VAL A 25 -13.52 2.55 5.61
N PHE A 26 -14.12 3.11 4.58
CA PHE A 26 -14.07 2.55 3.21
C PHE A 26 -13.28 3.44 2.24
N ASN A 27 -12.89 4.64 2.66
CA ASN A 27 -12.14 5.59 1.83
C ASN A 27 -11.34 6.58 2.69
N MET A 28 -10.41 7.29 2.04
CA MET A 28 -9.52 8.26 2.71
C MET A 28 -10.25 9.45 3.32
N THR A 29 -11.44 9.82 2.80
CA THR A 29 -12.25 10.92 3.36
C THR A 29 -12.83 10.55 4.72
N GLU A 30 -13.25 9.31 4.90
CA GLU A 30 -13.75 8.78 6.17
C GLU A 30 -12.61 8.66 7.17
N LEU A 31 -11.45 8.13 6.75
CA LEU A 31 -10.25 8.04 7.59
C LEU A 31 -9.79 9.43 8.07
N GLY A 32 -9.88 10.46 7.24
CA GLY A 32 -9.54 11.83 7.59
C GLY A 32 -10.37 12.45 8.74
N ARG A 33 -11.43 11.77 9.18
CA ARG A 33 -12.23 12.15 10.36
C ARG A 33 -11.81 11.44 11.65
N VAL A 34 -10.91 10.48 11.55
CA VAL A 34 -10.34 9.74 12.68
C VAL A 34 -9.18 10.54 13.23
N ASP A 35 -9.12 10.70 14.55
CA ASP A 35 -7.94 11.27 15.21
C ASP A 35 -6.81 10.23 15.19
N VAL A 36 -5.79 10.50 14.39
CA VAL A 36 -4.67 9.58 14.15
C VAL A 36 -3.36 10.15 14.70
N PRO A 37 -2.45 9.30 15.22
CA PRO A 37 -1.20 9.74 15.82
C PRO A 37 -0.23 10.35 14.79
N TYR A 38 -0.34 9.96 13.50
CA TYR A 38 0.58 10.35 12.43
C TYR A 38 -0.20 10.80 11.18
N PRO A 39 -0.78 12.02 11.18
CA PRO A 39 -1.53 12.56 10.04
C PRO A 39 -0.72 12.53 8.75
N GLY A 40 -1.34 12.10 7.65
CA GLY A 40 -0.69 12.02 6.34
C GLY A 40 0.25 10.83 6.16
N ARG A 41 0.33 9.90 7.15
CA ARG A 41 1.08 8.66 7.06
C ARG A 41 0.21 7.44 6.77
N ASP A 42 -1.08 7.63 6.57
CA ASP A 42 -2.01 6.59 6.16
C ASP A 42 -1.78 6.16 4.72
N ALA A 43 -1.86 4.85 4.52
CA ALA A 43 -1.66 4.23 3.23
C ALA A 43 -2.98 4.08 2.47
N LYS A 44 -2.93 4.41 1.17
CA LYS A 44 -3.94 4.02 0.19
C LYS A 44 -3.42 2.85 -0.63
N ASN A 45 -4.21 1.81 -0.71
CA ASN A 45 -3.84 0.55 -1.34
C ASN A 45 -4.67 0.30 -2.58
N LEU A 46 -4.02 0.03 -3.71
CA LEU A 46 -4.65 -0.34 -4.96
C LEU A 46 -4.28 -1.79 -5.27
N PHE A 47 -5.26 -2.68 -5.27
CA PHE A 47 -5.08 -4.05 -5.72
C PHE A 47 -5.52 -4.13 -7.18
N VAL A 48 -4.56 -4.34 -8.06
CA VAL A 48 -4.76 -4.33 -9.51
C VAL A 48 -4.24 -5.60 -10.16
N ARG A 49 -4.72 -5.89 -11.35
CA ARG A 49 -4.33 -7.06 -12.15
C ARG A 49 -4.14 -6.70 -13.61
N ASP A 50 -3.39 -7.54 -14.33
CA ASP A 50 -3.28 -7.41 -15.77
C ASP A 50 -4.57 -7.89 -16.50
N ASP A 51 -4.66 -7.56 -17.79
CA ASP A 51 -5.80 -7.90 -18.66
C ASP A 51 -5.99 -9.40 -18.86
N LYS A 52 -4.97 -10.23 -18.60
CA LYS A 52 -5.03 -11.69 -18.65
C LYS A 52 -5.27 -12.35 -17.30
N LYS A 53 -5.37 -11.58 -16.20
CA LYS A 53 -5.51 -12.06 -14.82
C LYS A 53 -4.41 -13.05 -14.41
N GLN A 54 -3.21 -12.84 -14.91
CA GLN A 54 -2.05 -13.68 -14.63
C GLN A 54 -1.10 -13.05 -13.60
N ASN A 55 -1.03 -11.72 -13.60
CA ASN A 55 -0.18 -10.97 -12.69
C ASN A 55 -1.02 -10.00 -11.86
N TYR A 56 -0.76 -9.99 -10.57
CA TYR A 56 -1.42 -9.13 -9.60
C TYR A 56 -0.41 -8.22 -8.93
N TYR A 57 -0.84 -7.01 -8.60
CA TYR A 57 0.01 -5.98 -8.03
C TYR A 57 -0.71 -5.30 -6.88
N LEU A 58 -0.06 -5.17 -5.75
CA LEU A 58 -0.50 -4.31 -4.66
C LEU A 58 0.35 -3.04 -4.69
N ILE A 59 -0.27 -1.89 -4.97
CA ILE A 59 0.38 -0.60 -5.04
C ILE A 59 -0.07 0.22 -3.83
N THR A 60 0.86 0.48 -2.91
CA THR A 60 0.63 1.22 -1.67
C THR A 60 1.27 2.59 -1.75
N VAL A 61 0.47 3.63 -1.61
CA VAL A 61 0.89 5.04 -1.74
C VAL A 61 0.37 5.88 -0.59
N LYS A 62 0.96 7.06 -0.35
CA LYS A 62 0.39 8.04 0.60
C LYS A 62 -1.04 8.40 0.22
N GLY A 63 -1.91 8.55 1.23
CA GLY A 63 -3.35 8.67 1.02
C GLY A 63 -3.79 9.81 0.09
N ASN A 64 -3.03 10.89 0.02
CA ASN A 64 -3.27 12.05 -0.84
C ASN A 64 -2.81 11.87 -2.31
N LYS A 65 -2.00 10.84 -2.60
CA LYS A 65 -1.46 10.60 -3.95
C LYS A 65 -2.47 9.87 -4.85
N ARG A 66 -2.34 10.10 -6.16
CA ARG A 66 -3.05 9.38 -7.21
C ARG A 66 -2.07 8.55 -8.02
N VAL A 67 -2.50 7.35 -8.41
CA VAL A 67 -1.72 6.47 -9.29
C VAL A 67 -2.34 6.50 -10.68
N ASP A 68 -1.57 6.94 -11.68
CA ASP A 68 -1.92 6.78 -13.08
C ASP A 68 -1.49 5.39 -13.55
N LEU A 69 -2.43 4.47 -13.70
CA LEU A 69 -2.16 3.09 -14.12
C LEU A 69 -1.58 2.99 -15.53
N LYS A 70 -1.82 3.98 -16.42
CA LYS A 70 -1.23 4.02 -17.76
C LYS A 70 0.25 4.38 -17.69
N ALA A 71 0.59 5.40 -16.88
CA ALA A 71 1.97 5.77 -16.62
C ALA A 71 2.72 4.64 -15.90
N PHE A 72 2.12 4.06 -14.88
CA PHE A 72 2.66 2.91 -14.14
C PHE A 72 2.98 1.73 -15.07
N LYS A 73 2.06 1.38 -15.98
CA LYS A 73 2.29 0.34 -17.00
C LYS A 73 3.53 0.63 -17.83
N LYS A 74 3.69 1.87 -18.31
CA LYS A 74 4.83 2.26 -19.15
C LYS A 74 6.14 2.17 -18.40
N GLU A 75 6.16 2.63 -17.15
CA GLU A 75 7.35 2.67 -16.30
C GLU A 75 7.83 1.28 -15.87
N HIS A 76 6.88 0.42 -15.48
CA HIS A 76 7.19 -0.90 -14.94
C HIS A 76 7.05 -2.04 -15.95
N GLY A 77 6.77 -1.74 -17.23
CA GLY A 77 6.67 -2.74 -18.29
C GLY A 77 5.52 -3.75 -18.10
N THR A 78 4.48 -3.38 -17.35
CA THR A 78 3.34 -4.27 -17.12
C THR A 78 2.41 -4.31 -18.34
N ARG A 79 1.50 -5.27 -18.37
CA ARG A 79 0.35 -5.26 -19.28
C ARG A 79 -0.66 -4.18 -18.86
N HIS A 80 -1.77 -4.04 -19.63
CA HIS A 80 -2.85 -3.14 -19.22
C HIS A 80 -3.40 -3.55 -17.85
N LEU A 81 -3.50 -2.58 -16.95
CA LEU A 81 -3.93 -2.79 -15.56
C LEU A 81 -5.36 -2.31 -15.34
N SER A 82 -6.09 -3.05 -14.54
CA SER A 82 -7.40 -2.69 -13.99
C SER A 82 -7.49 -3.11 -12.52
N PHE A 83 -8.44 -2.55 -11.77
CA PHE A 83 -8.68 -3.04 -10.42
C PHE A 83 -9.04 -4.52 -10.44
N ALA A 84 -8.48 -5.27 -9.49
CA ALA A 84 -8.86 -6.64 -9.24
C ALA A 84 -10.31 -6.71 -8.71
N SER A 85 -11.00 -7.81 -8.95
CA SER A 85 -12.37 -8.00 -8.47
C SER A 85 -12.39 -8.34 -6.97
N ALA A 86 -13.59 -8.26 -6.37
CA ALA A 86 -13.78 -8.72 -4.98
C ALA A 86 -13.45 -10.21 -4.83
N ASP A 87 -13.75 -11.01 -5.85
CA ASP A 87 -13.42 -12.45 -5.87
C ASP A 87 -11.91 -12.67 -5.93
N ASP A 88 -11.18 -11.94 -6.79
CA ASP A 88 -9.70 -12.00 -6.82
C ASP A 88 -9.11 -11.63 -5.46
N LEU A 89 -9.65 -10.58 -4.81
CA LEU A 89 -9.19 -10.12 -3.51
C LEU A 89 -9.41 -11.19 -2.42
N LEU A 90 -10.60 -11.79 -2.42
CA LEU A 90 -10.94 -12.87 -1.49
C LEU A 90 -10.08 -14.10 -1.72
N ASP A 91 -9.91 -14.51 -2.99
CA ASP A 91 -9.19 -15.73 -3.34
C ASP A 91 -7.69 -15.61 -3.03
N LEU A 92 -7.08 -14.46 -3.37
CA LEU A 92 -5.63 -14.28 -3.29
C LEU A 92 -5.15 -13.75 -1.94
N MET A 93 -5.88 -12.84 -1.31
CA MET A 93 -5.47 -12.17 -0.07
C MET A 93 -6.35 -12.51 1.13
N LYS A 94 -7.47 -13.23 0.93
CA LYS A 94 -8.47 -13.52 1.98
C LYS A 94 -9.04 -12.26 2.61
N LEU A 95 -9.17 -11.19 1.82
CA LEU A 95 -9.68 -9.89 2.22
C LEU A 95 -10.99 -9.56 1.51
N THR A 96 -11.73 -8.61 2.07
CA THR A 96 -12.92 -8.00 1.47
C THR A 96 -12.64 -6.57 1.02
N PRO A 97 -13.43 -5.99 0.09
CA PRO A 97 -13.32 -4.59 -0.27
C PRO A 97 -13.35 -3.67 0.98
N GLY A 98 -12.47 -2.66 0.98
CA GLY A 98 -12.26 -1.77 2.12
C GLY A 98 -11.17 -2.22 3.11
N ALA A 99 -10.81 -3.51 3.13
CA ALA A 99 -9.77 -4.04 4.02
C ALA A 99 -8.41 -4.29 3.32
N VAL A 100 -8.23 -3.79 2.09
CA VAL A 100 -6.99 -4.00 1.30
C VAL A 100 -5.79 -3.39 2.02
N THR A 101 -4.76 -4.19 2.25
CA THR A 101 -3.60 -3.82 3.06
C THR A 101 -2.35 -4.61 2.65
N PRO A 102 -1.13 -4.04 2.78
CA PRO A 102 0.10 -4.80 2.61
C PRO A 102 0.25 -5.99 3.58
N LEU A 103 -0.32 -5.89 4.80
CA LEU A 103 -0.31 -6.99 5.76
C LEU A 103 -1.09 -8.22 5.27
N GLY A 104 -2.04 -8.04 4.34
CA GLY A 104 -2.75 -9.13 3.69
C GLY A 104 -1.86 -10.01 2.80
N LEU A 105 -0.73 -9.49 2.32
CA LEU A 105 0.26 -10.27 1.57
C LEU A 105 0.81 -11.43 2.38
N LEU A 106 0.92 -11.28 3.70
CA LEU A 106 1.41 -12.33 4.62
C LEU A 106 0.52 -13.57 4.69
N SER A 107 -0.67 -13.53 4.07
CA SER A 107 -1.60 -14.66 3.94
C SER A 107 -1.75 -15.15 2.50
N SER A 108 -1.06 -14.51 1.55
CA SER A 108 -1.13 -14.83 0.12
C SER A 108 -0.02 -15.79 -0.30
N ASP A 109 -0.14 -16.34 -1.51
CA ASP A 109 1.00 -16.96 -2.20
C ASP A 109 1.96 -15.84 -2.65
N PRO A 110 3.21 -15.77 -2.16
CA PRO A 110 4.14 -14.71 -2.48
C PRO A 110 4.49 -14.64 -3.98
N ALA A 111 4.37 -15.73 -4.71
CA ALA A 111 4.62 -15.76 -6.15
C ALA A 111 3.52 -15.08 -6.98
N LYS A 112 2.36 -14.83 -6.40
CA LYS A 112 1.19 -14.32 -7.15
C LYS A 112 1.06 -12.81 -7.15
N ILE A 113 1.60 -12.11 -6.15
CA ILE A 113 1.37 -10.67 -5.97
C ILE A 113 2.70 -9.96 -5.82
N GLN A 114 2.97 -9.00 -6.72
CA GLN A 114 4.10 -8.08 -6.60
C GLN A 114 3.68 -6.87 -5.77
N PHE A 115 4.54 -6.45 -4.86
CA PHE A 115 4.31 -5.32 -3.98
C PHE A 115 5.09 -4.08 -4.44
N PHE A 116 4.39 -2.96 -4.56
CA PHE A 116 4.95 -1.65 -4.89
C PHE A 116 4.65 -0.67 -3.77
N LEU A 117 5.67 0.01 -3.28
CA LEU A 117 5.56 0.95 -2.16
C LEU A 117 6.11 2.33 -2.54
N ASP A 118 5.33 3.36 -2.28
CA ASP A 118 5.73 4.76 -2.44
C ASP A 118 6.92 5.10 -1.54
N GLN A 119 7.99 5.63 -2.13
CA GLN A 119 9.21 6.01 -1.43
C GLN A 119 9.01 7.06 -0.32
N ASP A 120 7.95 7.87 -0.40
CA ASP A 120 7.69 8.92 0.60
C ASP A 120 7.40 8.36 2.00
N PHE A 121 7.05 7.09 2.12
CA PHE A 121 6.97 6.43 3.42
C PHE A 121 8.33 6.15 4.04
N LEU A 122 9.41 6.12 3.24
CA LEU A 122 10.78 5.90 3.71
C LEU A 122 11.50 7.19 4.12
N ASP A 123 10.92 8.36 3.84
CA ASP A 123 11.50 9.64 4.21
C ASP A 123 11.50 9.79 5.74
N THR A 124 12.71 9.71 6.31
CA THR A 124 12.98 9.90 7.76
C THR A 124 13.38 11.30 8.09
N ASP A 125 13.73 12.13 7.09
CA ASP A 125 14.22 13.50 7.26
C ASP A 125 13.07 14.53 7.18
N SER A 126 11.85 14.05 6.86
CA SER A 126 10.65 14.88 6.88
C SER A 126 10.42 15.48 8.26
N LYS A 127 10.05 16.76 8.28
CA LYS A 127 9.59 17.44 9.52
C LYS A 127 8.19 17.02 9.95
N GLU A 128 7.52 16.17 9.16
CA GLU A 128 6.21 15.65 9.50
C GLU A 128 6.31 14.67 10.66
N LYS A 129 5.33 14.73 11.57
CA LYS A 129 5.21 13.76 12.66
C LYS A 129 5.08 12.35 12.08
N GLY A 130 5.87 11.40 12.56
CA GLY A 130 5.87 10.03 12.08
C GLY A 130 6.70 9.81 10.80
N ALA A 131 7.76 10.59 10.58
CA ALA A 131 8.73 10.32 9.52
C ALA A 131 9.20 8.86 9.57
N GLY A 132 9.16 8.14 8.44
CA GLY A 132 9.48 6.71 8.37
C GLY A 132 8.39 5.76 8.89
N ILE A 133 7.24 6.27 9.36
CA ILE A 133 6.08 5.46 9.77
C ILE A 133 5.08 5.31 8.61
N ILE A 134 4.40 4.17 8.60
CA ILE A 134 3.26 3.90 7.71
C ILE A 134 2.07 3.39 8.52
N GLY A 135 0.87 3.87 8.21
CA GLY A 135 -0.39 3.39 8.76
C GLY A 135 -1.10 2.47 7.78
N VAL A 136 -1.38 1.25 8.19
CA VAL A 136 -2.03 0.22 7.36
C VAL A 136 -3.10 -0.52 8.14
N HIS A 137 -4.13 -1.01 7.45
CA HIS A 137 -5.16 -1.85 8.07
C HIS A 137 -4.60 -3.22 8.50
N PRO A 138 -4.98 -3.75 9.68
CA PRO A 138 -4.61 -5.10 10.11
C PRO A 138 -5.55 -6.18 9.50
N CYS A 139 -5.74 -6.19 8.19
CA CYS A 139 -6.70 -7.03 7.47
C CYS A 139 -8.17 -6.79 7.85
N ASP A 140 -8.46 -5.64 8.41
CA ASP A 140 -9.78 -5.23 8.90
C ASP A 140 -9.86 -3.70 8.85
N ASN A 141 -10.96 -3.14 8.38
CA ASN A 141 -11.11 -1.70 8.17
C ASN A 141 -11.63 -0.93 9.41
N THR A 142 -11.58 -1.55 10.59
CA THR A 142 -11.95 -0.93 11.87
C THR A 142 -10.75 -0.55 12.74
N ALA A 143 -9.55 -0.68 12.19
CA ALA A 143 -8.33 -0.27 12.87
C ALA A 143 -7.22 0.12 11.88
N THR A 144 -6.27 0.90 12.36
CA THR A 144 -5.01 1.21 11.68
C THR A 144 -3.84 0.81 12.58
N VAL A 145 -2.91 0.07 12.04
CA VAL A 145 -1.62 -0.27 12.65
C VAL A 145 -0.57 0.69 12.10
N TRP A 146 0.17 1.32 12.99
CA TRP A 146 1.26 2.23 12.70
C TRP A 146 2.58 1.56 13.05
N LEU A 147 3.44 1.35 12.07
CA LEU A 147 4.73 0.70 12.26
C LEU A 147 5.80 1.36 11.39
N LYS A 148 7.07 1.05 11.64
CA LYS A 148 8.14 1.53 10.77
C LYS A 148 7.97 0.92 9.36
N THR A 149 8.08 1.77 8.35
CA THR A 149 7.99 1.36 6.94
C THR A 149 9.05 0.30 6.60
N THR A 150 10.23 0.42 7.18
CA THR A 150 11.33 -0.55 7.00
C THR A 150 10.98 -1.93 7.54
N ASP A 151 10.25 -2.00 8.67
CA ASP A 151 9.82 -3.27 9.25
C ASP A 151 8.74 -3.93 8.38
N LEU A 152 7.77 -3.15 7.87
CA LEU A 152 6.79 -3.64 6.91
C LEU A 152 7.45 -4.23 5.67
N ILE A 153 8.40 -3.52 5.06
CA ILE A 153 9.15 -3.99 3.89
C ILE A 153 9.88 -5.30 4.21
N LYS A 154 10.55 -5.36 5.37
CA LYS A 154 11.26 -6.55 5.82
C LYS A 154 10.32 -7.76 5.91
N LEU A 155 9.18 -7.61 6.57
CA LEU A 155 8.19 -8.67 6.72
C LEU A 155 7.71 -9.21 5.36
N ILE A 156 7.37 -8.32 4.42
CA ILE A 156 6.87 -8.70 3.10
C ILE A 156 7.96 -9.38 2.26
N LYS A 157 9.21 -8.89 2.32
CA LYS A 157 10.34 -9.53 1.64
C LYS A 157 10.68 -10.88 2.23
N GLU A 158 10.65 -11.04 3.55
CA GLU A 158 10.88 -12.32 4.24
C GLU A 158 9.77 -13.33 3.91
N HIS A 159 8.54 -12.87 3.69
CA HIS A 159 7.45 -13.71 3.20
C HIS A 159 7.69 -14.19 1.76
N GLY A 160 8.49 -13.48 0.97
CA GLY A 160 8.89 -13.83 -0.39
C GLY A 160 8.22 -13.04 -1.50
N ASN A 161 7.40 -12.03 -1.20
CA ASN A 161 6.80 -11.20 -2.24
C ASN A 161 7.85 -10.29 -2.92
N PRO A 162 7.93 -10.26 -4.26
CA PRO A 162 8.71 -9.27 -4.98
C PRO A 162 8.28 -7.86 -4.56
N THR A 163 9.23 -7.04 -4.11
CA THR A 163 8.96 -5.70 -3.55
C THR A 163 9.77 -4.65 -4.28
N THR A 164 9.10 -3.63 -4.80
CA THR A 164 9.69 -2.49 -5.51
C THR A 164 9.31 -1.18 -4.83
N ILE A 165 10.29 -0.33 -4.56
CA ILE A 165 10.04 1.04 -4.10
C ILE A 165 9.87 1.92 -5.34
N ILE A 166 8.81 2.73 -5.36
CA ILE A 166 8.46 3.59 -6.50
C ILE A 166 8.46 5.06 -6.11
N ASN A 167 8.84 5.91 -7.07
CA ASN A 167 8.70 7.35 -6.97
C ASN A 167 7.57 7.81 -7.91
N LEU A 168 6.45 8.23 -7.34
CA LEU A 168 5.30 8.71 -8.12
C LEU A 168 5.45 10.15 -8.61
N ASP A 169 6.34 10.94 -8.02
CA ASP A 169 6.53 12.34 -8.38
C ASP A 169 7.30 12.52 -9.69
N SER A 170 8.08 11.49 -10.09
CA SER A 170 8.78 11.47 -11.38
C SER A 170 7.84 11.42 -12.61
N ASN A 171 6.58 11.02 -12.43
CA ASN A 171 5.58 10.98 -13.50
C ASN A 171 4.89 12.33 -13.80
N THR A 172 5.08 13.34 -12.98
CA THR A 172 4.55 14.70 -13.22
C THR A 172 5.47 15.54 -14.11
N ALA A 173 6.70 15.10 -14.39
CA ALA A 173 7.71 15.87 -15.13
C ALA A 173 7.63 15.75 -16.68
N PHE A 174 6.68 15.01 -17.24
CA PHE A 174 6.46 14.94 -18.70
C PHE A 174 5.30 15.83 -19.18
N HIS A 175 5.18 17.05 -18.65
CA HIS A 175 4.40 18.09 -19.29
C HIS A 175 5.32 19.17 -19.88
N PHE A 176 5.45 19.07 -21.21
CA PHE A 176 5.73 20.15 -22.16
C PHE A 176 7.03 20.96 -21.99
N THR A 177 8.07 20.55 -22.65
CA THR A 177 8.80 21.52 -23.50
C THR A 177 8.38 21.31 -24.95
N HIS A 178 7.33 21.96 -25.39
CA HIS A 178 7.22 22.31 -26.80
C HIS A 178 8.26 23.39 -27.03
N ASN A 179 9.36 22.99 -27.60
CA ASN A 179 10.33 23.90 -28.14
C ASN A 179 9.75 24.48 -29.43
N THR A 180 9.24 25.69 -29.36
CA THR A 180 9.10 26.58 -30.49
C THR A 180 10.50 27.06 -30.84
N ALA A 181 11.07 26.58 -31.91
CA ALA A 181 12.21 27.18 -32.57
C ALA A 181 11.89 27.33 -34.04
N LEU A 182 11.95 28.56 -34.47
CA LEU A 182 12.01 29.18 -35.76
C LEU A 182 12.54 28.32 -36.93
#